data_fba672600e65d56bab11f8b9863622e9
#
_entry.id   fba672600e65d56bab11f8b9863622e9
#
_cell.length_a   1.000
_cell.length_b   1.000
_cell.length_c   1.000
_cell.angle_alpha   90.00
_cell.angle_beta   90.00
_cell.angle_gamma   90.00
#
_symmetry.space_group_name_H-M   'P 1'
#
loop_
_entity.id
_entity.type
_entity.pdbx_description
1 polymer ?
#
loop_
_entity_poly.entity_id
_entity_poly.type
_entity_poly.pdbx_seq_one_letter_code
_entity_poly.pdbx_strand_id
1 'polypeptide(L)'
;MYDLNYVKPKSTNDAVSEYQKSSEGQYLAGGMTLIPTLKSRLSSSDLLIDLSETSISGVTISGKTLNIKAMTTHSEVANSSDVKKSIPSICDLAGQIGDHMVRNRGTIGGSVANNDPSACYPSAILGLNATIKTNIREINADDFFVGLFETSLDEGELITEFSIPIP
;
A
#
# COMPACT_ATOMS: atom_id res chain seq x y z
N MET A 1 -16.40 -14.38 9.32
CA MET A 1 -15.16 -14.63 8.59
C MET A 1 -15.02 -16.14 8.49
N TYR A 2 -14.50 -16.67 7.38
CA TYR A 2 -14.17 -18.10 7.25
C TYR A 2 -12.89 -18.42 8.03
N ASP A 3 -12.63 -19.69 8.27
CA ASP A 3 -11.36 -20.12 8.88
C ASP A 3 -10.21 -19.81 7.91
N LEU A 4 -9.13 -19.29 8.44
CA LEU A 4 -7.93 -18.92 7.68
C LEU A 4 -6.68 -19.05 8.56
N ASN A 5 -5.54 -19.23 7.95
CA ASN A 5 -4.24 -19.17 8.60
C ASN A 5 -3.72 -17.72 8.64
N TYR A 6 -2.80 -17.46 9.56
CA TYR A 6 -2.17 -16.15 9.71
C TYR A 6 -0.68 -16.31 9.93
N VAL A 7 0.11 -15.58 9.16
CA VAL A 7 1.57 -15.52 9.30
C VAL A 7 2.05 -14.08 9.30
N LYS A 8 3.19 -13.85 9.93
CA LYS A 8 3.80 -12.53 10.06
C LYS A 8 5.29 -12.61 9.68
N PRO A 9 5.59 -12.55 8.38
CA PRO A 9 6.97 -12.63 7.89
C PRO A 9 7.78 -11.37 8.26
N LYS A 10 9.10 -11.55 8.37
CA LYS A 10 10.02 -10.48 8.75
C LYS A 10 10.65 -9.77 7.54
N SER A 11 10.47 -10.30 6.35
CA SER A 11 10.97 -9.71 5.10
C SER A 11 9.95 -9.81 3.98
N THR A 12 10.11 -8.98 2.95
CA THR A 12 9.31 -9.07 1.72
C THR A 12 9.49 -10.41 1.01
N ASN A 13 10.70 -10.95 1.00
CA ASN A 13 10.97 -12.25 0.38
C ASN A 13 10.25 -13.39 1.11
N ASP A 14 10.23 -13.36 2.45
CA ASP A 14 9.47 -14.34 3.22
C ASP A 14 7.97 -14.19 2.97
N ALA A 15 7.46 -12.95 2.87
CA ALA A 15 6.06 -12.69 2.58
C ALA A 15 5.63 -13.26 1.21
N VAL A 16 6.44 -13.05 0.19
CA VAL A 16 6.22 -13.62 -1.15
C VAL A 16 6.30 -15.14 -1.12
N SER A 17 7.26 -15.71 -0.38
CA SER A 17 7.39 -17.17 -0.23
C SER A 17 6.17 -17.79 0.46
N GLU A 18 5.60 -17.12 1.45
CA GLU A 18 4.36 -17.61 2.10
C GLU A 18 3.15 -17.49 1.15
N TYR A 19 3.08 -16.42 0.36
CA TYR A 19 2.04 -16.29 -0.66
C TYR A 19 2.06 -17.45 -1.66
N GLN A 20 3.23 -17.81 -2.17
CA GLN A 20 3.41 -18.89 -3.14
C GLN A 20 3.02 -20.30 -2.63
N LYS A 21 2.94 -20.48 -1.31
CA LYS A 21 2.51 -21.73 -0.67
C LYS A 21 1.00 -21.82 -0.45
N SER A 22 0.29 -20.69 -0.56
CA SER A 22 -1.14 -20.59 -0.38
C SER A 22 -1.89 -20.73 -1.72
N SER A 23 -3.15 -21.08 -1.68
CA SER A 23 -4.03 -21.12 -2.85
C SER A 23 -4.84 -19.84 -3.03
N GLU A 24 -5.17 -19.16 -1.93
CA GLU A 24 -5.94 -17.92 -1.88
C GLU A 24 -5.33 -16.94 -0.85
N GLY A 25 -4.00 -16.84 -0.83
CA GLY A 25 -3.28 -15.96 0.10
C GLY A 25 -3.57 -14.49 -0.18
N GLN A 26 -3.62 -13.69 0.90
CA GLN A 26 -3.77 -12.24 0.78
C GLN A 26 -2.78 -11.51 1.67
N TYR A 27 -2.15 -10.46 1.13
CA TYR A 27 -1.31 -9.56 1.90
C TYR A 27 -2.17 -8.66 2.78
N LEU A 28 -1.85 -8.61 4.07
CA LEU A 28 -2.49 -7.74 5.05
C LEU A 28 -1.56 -6.56 5.37
N ALA A 29 -1.92 -5.38 4.86
CA ALA A 29 -1.30 -4.11 5.24
C ALA A 29 -2.02 -3.50 6.45
N GLY A 30 -2.67 -2.35 6.32
CA GLY A 30 -3.45 -1.72 7.39
C GLY A 30 -4.76 -2.45 7.74
N GLY A 31 -5.28 -3.26 6.83
CA GLY A 31 -6.48 -4.07 7.01
C GLY A 31 -7.80 -3.30 7.00
N MET A 32 -7.78 -2.00 6.70
CA MET A 32 -8.97 -1.13 6.83
C MET A 32 -10.08 -1.46 5.81
N THR A 33 -9.74 -2.05 4.68
CA THR A 33 -10.70 -2.59 3.70
C THR A 33 -10.79 -4.11 3.80
N LEU A 34 -9.64 -4.80 3.80
CA LEU A 34 -9.59 -6.26 3.74
C LEU A 34 -10.31 -6.94 4.93
N ILE A 35 -10.04 -6.50 6.17
CA ILE A 35 -10.63 -7.13 7.35
C ILE A 35 -12.16 -6.99 7.40
N PRO A 36 -12.76 -5.81 7.17
CA PRO A 36 -14.22 -5.68 7.02
C PRO A 36 -14.79 -6.58 5.92
N THR A 37 -14.14 -6.67 4.75
CA THR A 37 -14.58 -7.53 3.64
C THR A 37 -14.61 -9.00 4.02
N LEU A 38 -13.54 -9.50 4.65
CA LEU A 38 -13.48 -10.88 5.17
C LEU A 38 -14.51 -11.13 6.27
N LYS A 39 -14.69 -10.18 7.20
CA LYS A 39 -15.71 -10.29 8.27
C LYS A 39 -17.12 -10.36 7.71
N SER A 40 -17.41 -9.62 6.65
CA SER A 40 -18.69 -9.63 5.96
C SER A 40 -18.88 -10.81 5.01
N ARG A 41 -17.85 -11.68 4.87
CA ARG A 41 -17.84 -12.84 3.94
C ARG A 41 -18.03 -12.45 2.47
N LEU A 42 -17.60 -11.25 2.09
CA LEU A 42 -17.58 -10.76 0.71
C LEU A 42 -16.37 -11.27 -0.06
N SER A 43 -15.38 -11.80 0.65
CA SER A 43 -14.19 -12.45 0.12
C SER A 43 -13.79 -13.59 1.03
N SER A 44 -12.99 -14.54 0.52
CA SER A 44 -12.33 -15.62 1.25
C SER A 44 -10.81 -15.47 1.14
N SER A 45 -10.10 -16.11 2.05
CA SER A 45 -8.66 -16.28 2.01
C SER A 45 -8.31 -17.51 2.84
N ASP A 46 -7.34 -18.31 2.41
CA ASP A 46 -6.80 -19.42 3.19
C ASP A 46 -5.63 -18.99 4.08
N LEU A 47 -4.97 -17.86 3.71
CA LEU A 47 -3.81 -17.34 4.42
C LEU A 47 -3.78 -15.80 4.42
N LEU A 48 -3.72 -15.18 5.59
CA LEU A 48 -3.37 -13.76 5.73
C LEU A 48 -1.90 -13.60 6.06
N ILE A 49 -1.21 -12.80 5.25
CA ILE A 49 0.23 -12.53 5.34
C ILE A 49 0.40 -11.09 5.82
N ASP A 50 0.61 -10.92 7.13
CA ASP A 50 0.75 -9.60 7.75
C ASP A 50 2.13 -8.98 7.45
N LEU A 51 2.12 -7.86 6.76
CA LEU A 51 3.31 -7.15 6.30
C LEU A 51 3.94 -6.23 7.37
N SER A 52 3.38 -6.15 8.57
CA SER A 52 3.78 -5.15 9.57
C SER A 52 5.22 -5.29 10.10
N GLU A 53 5.87 -6.45 9.91
CA GLU A 53 7.28 -6.67 10.29
C GLU A 53 8.25 -6.70 9.09
N THR A 54 7.79 -6.45 7.88
CA THR A 54 8.60 -6.56 6.66
C THR A 54 9.56 -5.39 6.41
N SER A 55 9.59 -4.38 7.29
CA SER A 55 10.48 -3.20 7.21
C SER A 55 10.30 -2.33 5.95
N ILE A 56 9.12 -2.39 5.31
CA ILE A 56 8.76 -1.53 4.17
C ILE A 56 7.90 -0.33 4.61
N SER A 57 8.25 0.33 5.72
CA SER A 57 7.66 1.59 6.21
C SER A 57 8.72 2.68 6.25
N GLY A 58 8.28 3.92 6.10
CA GLY A 58 9.11 5.11 6.21
C GLY A 58 9.13 5.98 4.97
N VAL A 59 9.70 7.17 5.13
CA VAL A 59 9.83 8.21 4.10
C VAL A 59 11.30 8.60 3.97
N THR A 60 11.78 8.77 2.75
CA THR A 60 13.14 9.25 2.47
C THR A 60 13.15 10.17 1.25
N ILE A 61 14.12 11.10 1.20
CA ILE A 61 14.37 11.95 0.05
C ILE A 61 15.69 11.53 -0.58
N SER A 62 15.71 11.32 -1.89
CA SER A 62 16.91 11.02 -2.66
C SER A 62 16.99 11.95 -3.87
N GLY A 63 17.87 12.95 -3.80
CA GLY A 63 17.96 13.99 -4.82
C GLY A 63 16.66 14.77 -4.97
N LYS A 64 16.03 14.66 -6.13
CA LYS A 64 14.72 15.27 -6.43
C LYS A 64 13.56 14.27 -6.38
N THR A 65 13.69 13.22 -5.60
CA THR A 65 12.67 12.18 -5.49
C THR A 65 12.29 11.98 -4.03
N LEU A 66 11.00 12.03 -3.74
CA LEU A 66 10.41 11.62 -2.48
C LEU A 66 10.06 10.13 -2.58
N ASN A 67 10.64 9.32 -1.69
CA ASN A 67 10.33 7.89 -1.62
C ASN A 67 9.50 7.61 -0.38
N ILE A 68 8.35 6.96 -0.57
CA ILE A 68 7.44 6.54 0.51
C ILE A 68 7.26 5.04 0.41
N LYS A 69 7.66 4.30 1.44
CA LYS A 69 7.51 2.85 1.49
C LYS A 69 6.05 2.44 1.69
N ALA A 70 5.67 1.28 1.16
CA ALA A 70 4.28 0.84 1.02
C ALA A 70 3.52 0.71 2.36
N MET A 71 4.18 0.30 3.44
CA MET A 71 3.56 0.14 4.76
C MET A 71 3.52 1.42 5.59
N THR A 72 3.96 2.56 5.04
CA THR A 72 3.85 3.86 5.71
C THR A 72 2.36 4.21 5.88
N THR A 73 1.95 4.46 7.11
CA THR A 73 0.55 4.77 7.44
C THR A 73 0.17 6.17 6.96
N HIS A 74 -1.12 6.40 6.75
CA HIS A 74 -1.63 7.73 6.39
C HIS A 74 -1.24 8.77 7.45
N SER A 75 -1.23 8.39 8.73
CA SER A 75 -0.81 9.27 9.83
C SER A 75 0.67 9.64 9.74
N GLU A 76 1.55 8.68 9.43
CA GLU A 76 2.98 8.94 9.23
C GLU A 76 3.22 9.86 8.05
N VAL A 77 2.54 9.64 6.91
CA VAL A 77 2.65 10.52 5.73
C VAL A 77 2.17 11.94 6.06
N ALA A 78 1.02 12.08 6.72
CA ALA A 78 0.43 13.37 7.08
C ALA A 78 1.31 14.20 8.04
N ASN A 79 2.07 13.53 8.90
CA ASN A 79 2.93 14.17 9.90
C ASN A 79 4.42 14.22 9.50
N SER A 80 4.78 13.71 8.33
CA SER A 80 6.17 13.69 7.87
C SER A 80 6.67 15.09 7.49
N SER A 81 7.73 15.53 8.16
CA SER A 81 8.41 16.79 7.81
C SER A 81 9.01 16.77 6.40
N ASP A 82 9.46 15.61 5.94
CA ASP A 82 10.09 15.45 4.63
C ASP A 82 9.04 15.50 3.51
N VAL A 83 7.88 14.85 3.71
CA VAL A 83 6.75 14.98 2.78
C VAL A 83 6.26 16.43 2.73
N LYS A 84 6.09 17.08 3.89
CA LYS A 84 5.62 18.45 3.97
C LYS A 84 6.54 19.45 3.28
N LYS A 85 7.86 19.25 3.34
CA LYS A 85 8.84 20.10 2.67
C LYS A 85 8.91 19.86 1.16
N SER A 86 8.70 18.62 0.73
CA SER A 86 8.86 18.20 -0.67
C SER A 86 7.59 18.38 -1.47
N ILE A 87 6.47 17.83 -1.00
CA ILE A 87 5.18 17.82 -1.67
C ILE A 87 4.07 18.01 -0.61
N PRO A 88 3.82 19.24 -0.14
CA PRO A 88 2.86 19.51 0.96
C PRO A 88 1.46 18.94 0.71
N SER A 89 1.02 18.93 -0.55
CA SER A 89 -0.29 18.39 -0.94
C SER A 89 -0.50 16.92 -0.58
N ILE A 90 0.56 16.11 -0.50
CA ILE A 90 0.47 14.71 -0.05
C ILE A 90 0.18 14.66 1.47
N CYS A 91 0.79 15.54 2.28
CA CYS A 91 0.46 15.64 3.71
C CYS A 91 -1.02 16.00 3.91
N ASP A 92 -1.51 17.01 3.16
CA ASP A 92 -2.88 17.47 3.27
C ASP A 92 -3.86 16.37 2.84
N LEU A 93 -3.58 15.69 1.73
CA LEU A 93 -4.35 14.56 1.26
C LEU A 93 -4.40 13.45 2.32
N ALA A 94 -3.25 13.03 2.83
CA ALA A 94 -3.17 11.95 3.83
C ALA A 94 -3.91 12.33 5.13
N GLY A 95 -3.84 13.59 5.55
CA GLY A 95 -4.51 14.12 6.73
C GLY A 95 -6.04 14.12 6.64
N GLN A 96 -6.59 14.11 5.43
CA GLN A 96 -8.03 14.12 5.17
C GLN A 96 -8.62 12.71 4.97
N ILE A 97 -7.79 11.66 4.85
CA ILE A 97 -8.25 10.29 4.64
C ILE A 97 -8.98 9.77 5.88
N GLY A 98 -10.24 9.32 5.68
CA GLY A 98 -11.04 8.65 6.70
C GLY A 98 -11.08 9.41 8.03
N ASP A 99 -11.15 8.64 9.11
CA ASP A 99 -11.04 9.13 10.47
C ASP A 99 -9.62 8.90 11.05
N HIS A 100 -9.38 9.36 12.26
CA HIS A 100 -8.11 9.21 12.95
C HIS A 100 -7.69 7.74 13.13
N MET A 101 -8.64 6.85 13.39
CA MET A 101 -8.37 5.42 13.59
C MET A 101 -7.94 4.77 12.26
N VAL A 102 -8.61 5.12 11.17
CA VAL A 102 -8.23 4.67 9.82
C VAL A 102 -6.83 5.15 9.46
N ARG A 103 -6.52 6.43 9.70
CA ARG A 103 -5.18 6.97 9.39
C ARG A 103 -4.04 6.30 10.14
N ASN A 104 -4.27 5.84 11.36
CA ASN A 104 -3.25 5.15 12.16
C ASN A 104 -2.99 3.71 11.71
N ARG A 105 -3.83 3.14 10.88
CA ARG A 105 -3.72 1.75 10.41
C ARG A 105 -3.58 1.64 8.90
N GLY A 106 -4.40 2.38 8.15
CA GLY A 106 -4.36 2.38 6.69
C GLY A 106 -3.02 2.87 6.16
N THR A 107 -2.54 2.27 5.08
CA THR A 107 -1.23 2.52 4.48
C THR A 107 -1.37 3.01 3.05
N ILE A 108 -0.37 3.75 2.57
CA ILE A 108 -0.34 4.19 1.17
C ILE A 108 -0.35 2.99 0.22
N GLY A 109 0.45 1.95 0.49
CA GLY A 109 0.50 0.74 -0.35
C GLY A 109 -0.82 0.00 -0.39
N GLY A 110 -1.48 -0.17 0.76
CA GLY A 110 -2.80 -0.82 0.83
C GLY A 110 -3.88 -0.06 0.07
N SER A 111 -3.86 1.28 0.13
CA SER A 111 -4.79 2.13 -0.60
C SER A 111 -4.58 2.04 -2.13
N VAL A 112 -3.33 2.10 -2.58
CA VAL A 112 -2.98 2.03 -4.01
C VAL A 112 -3.23 0.65 -4.58
N ALA A 113 -2.87 -0.42 -3.86
CA ALA A 113 -3.12 -1.80 -4.30
C ALA A 113 -4.62 -2.12 -4.40
N ASN A 114 -5.44 -1.57 -3.49
CA ASN A 114 -6.89 -1.75 -3.53
C ASN A 114 -7.57 -1.00 -4.67
N ASN A 115 -6.97 0.07 -5.16
CA ASN A 115 -7.46 0.92 -6.26
C ASN A 115 -8.96 1.23 -6.19
N ASP A 116 -9.45 1.62 -5.02
CA ASP A 116 -10.81 2.11 -4.87
C ASP A 116 -10.93 3.47 -5.57
N PRO A 117 -11.88 3.68 -6.50
CA PRO A 117 -12.05 4.96 -7.21
C PRO A 117 -12.41 6.12 -6.28
N SER A 118 -12.90 5.86 -5.08
CA SER A 118 -13.17 6.88 -4.05
C SER A 118 -11.96 7.19 -3.17
N ALA A 119 -10.87 6.43 -3.29
CA ALA A 119 -9.65 6.67 -2.52
C ALA A 119 -8.84 7.84 -3.09
N CYS A 120 -8.13 8.56 -2.20
CA CYS A 120 -7.37 9.75 -2.59
C CYS A 120 -6.00 9.43 -3.20
N TYR A 121 -5.31 8.38 -2.72
CA TYR A 121 -3.94 8.08 -3.18
C TYR A 121 -3.83 7.68 -4.65
N PRO A 122 -4.71 6.87 -5.26
CA PRO A 122 -4.59 6.56 -6.68
C PRO A 122 -4.48 7.81 -7.56
N SER A 123 -5.34 8.80 -7.32
CA SER A 123 -5.31 10.07 -8.06
C SER A 123 -4.01 10.87 -7.84
N ALA A 124 -3.48 10.87 -6.60
CA ALA A 124 -2.24 11.58 -6.29
C ALA A 124 -1.02 10.90 -6.92
N ILE A 125 -0.94 9.58 -6.86
CA ILE A 125 0.14 8.78 -7.46
C ILE A 125 0.17 8.99 -8.98
N LEU A 126 -1.00 8.98 -9.62
CA LEU A 126 -1.13 9.26 -11.05
C LEU A 126 -0.76 10.72 -11.37
N GLY A 127 -1.37 11.69 -10.68
CA GLY A 127 -1.17 13.12 -10.95
C GLY A 127 0.24 13.63 -10.66
N LEU A 128 1.00 12.95 -9.82
CA LEU A 128 2.40 13.25 -9.52
C LEU A 128 3.40 12.44 -10.36
N ASN A 129 2.92 11.68 -11.32
CA ASN A 129 3.74 10.84 -12.19
C ASN A 129 4.71 9.95 -11.40
N ALA A 130 4.20 9.28 -10.38
CA ALA A 130 4.99 8.43 -9.51
C ALA A 130 5.39 7.12 -10.20
N THR A 131 6.48 6.52 -9.73
CA THR A 131 6.85 5.15 -10.06
C THR A 131 6.52 4.26 -8.87
N ILE A 132 5.76 3.20 -9.10
CA ILE A 132 5.42 2.17 -8.12
C ILE A 132 6.49 1.08 -8.20
N LYS A 133 7.20 0.85 -7.10
CA LYS A 133 8.17 -0.25 -7.00
C LYS A 133 7.53 -1.45 -6.34
N THR A 134 7.76 -2.59 -6.93
CA THR A 134 7.31 -3.88 -6.39
C THR A 134 8.53 -4.74 -6.00
N ASN A 135 8.28 -5.95 -5.56
CA ASN A 135 9.34 -6.92 -5.27
C ASN A 135 10.05 -7.43 -6.55
N ILE A 136 9.48 -7.21 -7.75
CA ILE A 136 10.02 -7.75 -9.01
C ILE A 136 10.27 -6.70 -10.10
N ARG A 137 9.62 -5.52 -10.06
CA ARG A 137 9.71 -4.51 -11.13
C ARG A 137 9.36 -3.10 -10.65
N GLU A 138 9.57 -2.13 -11.52
CA GLU A 138 9.08 -0.76 -11.40
C GLU A 138 8.00 -0.51 -12.45
N ILE A 139 6.89 0.15 -12.06
CA ILE A 139 5.74 0.41 -12.91
C ILE A 139 5.42 1.90 -12.84
N ASN A 140 5.25 2.57 -13.97
CA ASN A 140 4.78 3.95 -13.98
C ASN A 140 3.32 4.02 -13.55
N ALA A 141 2.93 5.11 -12.90
CA ALA A 141 1.54 5.29 -12.45
C ALA A 141 0.53 5.21 -13.60
N ASP A 142 0.88 5.69 -14.79
CA ASP A 142 0.01 5.64 -15.98
C ASP A 142 -0.29 4.20 -16.44
N ASP A 143 0.61 3.24 -16.16
CA ASP A 143 0.47 1.84 -16.55
C ASP A 143 -0.03 0.97 -15.38
N PHE A 144 -0.19 1.55 -14.18
CA PHE A 144 -0.50 0.79 -12.98
C PHE A 144 -2.00 0.57 -12.75
N PHE A 145 -2.83 1.59 -12.98
CA PHE A 145 -4.26 1.55 -12.73
C PHE A 145 -5.00 1.15 -14.00
N VAL A 146 -5.53 -0.08 -14.05
CA VAL A 146 -6.13 -0.65 -15.28
C VAL A 146 -7.65 -0.68 -15.27
N GLY A 147 -8.29 -0.66 -14.10
CA GLY A 147 -9.75 -0.67 -13.96
C GLY A 147 -10.22 -0.39 -12.54
N LEU A 148 -11.53 -0.47 -12.29
CA LEU A 148 -12.10 -0.32 -10.95
C LEU A 148 -11.66 -1.48 -10.06
N PHE A 149 -10.98 -1.18 -8.95
CA PHE A 149 -10.39 -2.18 -8.05
C PHE A 149 -9.42 -3.13 -8.76
N GLU A 150 -8.83 -2.68 -9.86
CA GLU A 150 -7.94 -3.48 -10.68
C GLU A 150 -6.64 -2.71 -10.96
N THR A 151 -5.51 -3.36 -10.76
CA THR A 151 -4.17 -2.85 -11.00
C THR A 151 -3.39 -3.80 -11.90
N SER A 152 -2.25 -3.35 -12.43
CA SER A 152 -1.36 -4.18 -13.25
C SER A 152 -0.45 -5.11 -12.45
N LEU A 153 -0.67 -5.24 -11.13
CA LEU A 153 0.07 -6.21 -10.30
C LEU A 153 -0.22 -7.63 -10.75
N ASP A 154 0.84 -8.42 -10.87
CA ASP A 154 0.74 -9.85 -11.07
C ASP A 154 0.29 -10.54 -9.77
N GLU A 155 -0.17 -11.78 -9.87
CA GLU A 155 -0.56 -12.58 -8.72
C GLU A 155 0.63 -12.79 -7.77
N GLY A 156 0.45 -12.38 -6.51
CA GLY A 156 1.50 -12.43 -5.49
C GLY A 156 2.55 -11.33 -5.59
N GLU A 157 2.44 -10.40 -6.54
CA GLU A 157 3.32 -9.23 -6.63
C GLU A 157 3.02 -8.24 -5.50
N LEU A 158 4.06 -7.76 -4.83
CA LEU A 158 3.96 -6.94 -3.63
C LEU A 158 4.55 -5.54 -3.84
N ILE A 159 3.76 -4.49 -3.63
CA ILE A 159 4.26 -3.11 -3.63
C ILE A 159 5.20 -2.90 -2.44
N THR A 160 6.36 -2.31 -2.70
CA THR A 160 7.37 -2.03 -1.67
C THR A 160 7.58 -0.53 -1.42
N GLU A 161 7.53 0.30 -2.47
CA GLU A 161 7.83 1.73 -2.38
C GLU A 161 7.16 2.53 -3.51
N PHE A 162 6.93 3.80 -3.28
CA PHE A 162 6.54 4.81 -4.26
C PHE A 162 7.67 5.82 -4.40
N SER A 163 8.16 6.04 -5.63
CA SER A 163 9.13 7.07 -5.98
C SER A 163 8.39 8.21 -6.68
N ILE A 164 8.35 9.37 -6.05
CA ILE A 164 7.55 10.53 -6.49
C ILE A 164 8.49 11.67 -6.85
N PRO A 165 8.50 12.16 -8.09
CA PRO A 165 9.28 13.33 -8.45
C PRO A 165 8.86 14.55 -7.63
N ILE A 166 9.83 15.28 -7.08
CA ILE A 166 9.60 16.55 -6.39
C ILE A 166 9.53 17.65 -7.45
N PRO A 167 8.43 18.40 -7.53
CA PRO A 167 8.23 19.46 -8.52
C PRO A 167 9.28 20.59 -8.46
#